data_5894c57e0da2166be08bf6823fbf3187
#
_entry.id   5894c57e0da2166be08bf6823fbf3187
#
_cell.length_a   1.000
_cell.length_b   1.000
_cell.length_c   1.000
_cell.angle_alpha   90.00
_cell.angle_beta   90.00
_cell.angle_gamma   90.00
#
_symmetry.space_group_name_H-M   'P 1'
#
loop_
_entity.id
_entity.type
_entity.pdbx_description
1 polymer ?
#
loop_
_entity_poly.entity_id
_entity_poly.type
_entity_poly.pdbx_seq_one_letter_code
_entity_poly.pdbx_strand_id
1 'polypeptide(L)'
;MTKRIESDVPSILEKDGISSNNLFSANQEIVNILDILENSPDPSWSHRVIDSDSNSATLICQNPGEGNREHYHPDWNEWWYIIQGEWEWDIEGIKKIVKAGDFVFIEKGRPHKITAAGKVPAIRLAVSRADVEHVYDV
;
A
#
# COMPACT_ATOMS: atom_id res chain seq x y z
N MET A 1 20.67 2.85 -16.99
CA MET A 1 19.45 2.11 -16.67
C MET A 1 18.24 2.85 -17.18
N THR A 2 17.29 2.12 -17.74
CA THR A 2 16.03 2.70 -18.21
C THR A 2 15.12 2.92 -17.02
N LYS A 3 14.65 4.13 -16.81
CA LYS A 3 13.64 4.43 -15.81
C LYS A 3 12.36 3.66 -16.10
N ARG A 4 11.77 3.14 -15.05
CA ARG A 4 10.52 2.42 -15.11
C ARG A 4 9.47 3.17 -14.30
N ILE A 5 8.47 3.70 -15.00
CA ILE A 5 7.39 4.50 -14.40
C ILE A 5 6.09 3.74 -14.59
N GLU A 6 5.36 3.55 -13.51
CA GLU A 6 4.06 2.90 -13.52
C GLU A 6 3.07 3.72 -12.70
N SER A 7 1.89 3.97 -13.25
CA SER A 7 0.84 4.76 -12.59
C SER A 7 -0.41 3.95 -12.26
N ASP A 8 -0.54 2.74 -12.80
CA ASP A 8 -1.68 1.86 -12.53
C ASP A 8 -1.42 1.06 -11.24
N VAL A 9 -1.95 1.53 -10.13
CA VAL A 9 -1.73 0.92 -8.81
C VAL A 9 -2.22 -0.54 -8.73
N PRO A 10 -3.42 -0.93 -9.22
CA PRO A 10 -3.81 -2.32 -9.21
C PRO A 10 -2.83 -3.23 -9.95
N SER A 11 -2.39 -2.82 -11.14
CA SER A 11 -1.41 -3.58 -11.92
C SER A 11 -0.06 -3.69 -11.21
N ILE A 12 0.37 -2.63 -10.52
CA ILE A 12 1.60 -2.62 -9.74
C ILE A 12 1.51 -3.61 -8.58
N LEU A 13 0.40 -3.59 -7.86
CA LEU A 13 0.18 -4.50 -6.74
C LEU A 13 0.17 -5.95 -7.21
N GLU A 14 -0.44 -6.26 -8.35
CA GLU A 14 -0.43 -7.60 -8.93
C GLU A 14 0.99 -8.07 -9.26
N LYS A 15 1.82 -7.19 -9.80
CA LYS A 15 3.24 -7.49 -10.07
C LYS A 15 4.02 -7.76 -8.79
N ASP A 16 3.61 -7.18 -7.69
CA ASP A 16 4.21 -7.41 -6.37
C ASP A 16 3.56 -8.60 -5.64
N GLY A 17 2.72 -9.39 -6.34
CA GLY A 17 2.13 -10.61 -5.81
C GLY A 17 0.84 -10.41 -5.03
N ILE A 18 0.20 -9.25 -5.15
CA ILE A 18 -1.02 -8.92 -4.43
C ILE A 18 -2.22 -9.07 -5.36
N SER A 19 -3.19 -9.88 -4.98
CA SER A 19 -4.44 -10.00 -5.71
C SER A 19 -5.32 -8.76 -5.48
N SER A 20 -5.73 -8.10 -6.57
CA SER A 20 -6.70 -7.01 -6.50
C SER A 20 -8.10 -7.60 -6.48
N ASN A 21 -8.67 -7.71 -5.30
CA ASN A 21 -10.04 -8.21 -5.14
C ASN A 21 -10.96 -7.06 -4.76
N ASN A 22 -11.63 -6.48 -5.75
CA ASN A 22 -12.69 -5.53 -5.46
C ASN A 22 -13.98 -6.28 -5.17
N LEU A 23 -14.16 -6.68 -3.91
CA LEU A 23 -15.38 -7.34 -3.46
C LEU A 23 -16.59 -6.40 -3.46
N PHE A 24 -16.35 -5.12 -3.58
CA PHE A 24 -17.38 -4.08 -3.61
C PHE A 24 -16.87 -2.88 -4.39
N SER A 25 -17.80 -2.00 -4.77
CA SER A 25 -17.44 -0.77 -5.49
C SER A 25 -16.73 0.22 -4.56
N ALA A 26 -15.73 0.92 -5.08
CA ALA A 26 -15.13 2.03 -4.37
C ALA A 26 -16.13 3.17 -4.19
N ASN A 27 -15.83 4.08 -3.25
CA ASN A 27 -16.60 5.30 -3.01
C ASN A 27 -18.01 5.08 -2.47
N GLN A 28 -18.21 4.04 -1.68
CA GLN A 28 -19.43 3.92 -0.89
C GLN A 28 -19.41 5.01 0.19
N GLU A 29 -20.55 5.61 0.48
CA GLU A 29 -20.64 6.68 1.48
C GLU A 29 -20.12 6.22 2.85
N ILE A 30 -20.46 4.97 3.22
CA ILE A 30 -20.03 4.37 4.49
C ILE A 30 -19.67 2.91 4.22
N VAL A 31 -18.47 2.52 4.65
CA VAL A 31 -18.04 1.14 4.62
C VAL A 31 -17.25 0.86 5.91
N ASN A 32 -17.50 -0.29 6.52
CA ASN A 32 -16.82 -0.66 7.76
C ASN A 32 -15.72 -1.65 7.49
N ILE A 33 -14.55 -1.43 8.08
CA ILE A 33 -13.39 -2.30 7.86
C ILE A 33 -13.64 -3.75 8.30
N LEU A 34 -14.45 -3.96 9.34
CA LEU A 34 -14.74 -5.32 9.79
C LEU A 34 -15.50 -6.11 8.74
N ASP A 35 -16.41 -5.46 8.01
CA ASP A 35 -17.13 -6.10 6.90
C ASP A 35 -16.18 -6.46 5.76
N ILE A 36 -15.20 -5.59 5.48
CA ILE A 36 -14.18 -5.86 4.47
C ILE A 36 -13.37 -7.08 4.86
N LEU A 37 -12.89 -7.13 6.11
CA LEU A 37 -12.04 -8.23 6.58
C LEU A 37 -12.77 -9.57 6.59
N GLU A 38 -14.04 -9.57 6.99
CA GLU A 38 -14.85 -10.80 7.01
C GLU A 38 -15.07 -11.41 5.63
N ASN A 39 -15.10 -10.58 4.59
CA ASN A 39 -15.34 -11.01 3.22
C ASN A 39 -14.08 -11.09 2.36
N SER A 40 -12.92 -10.80 2.95
CA SER A 40 -11.66 -10.85 2.22
C SER A 40 -11.09 -12.26 2.20
N PRO A 41 -10.43 -12.65 1.09
CA PRO A 41 -9.76 -13.95 1.03
C PRO A 41 -8.53 -13.97 1.93
N ASP A 42 -7.85 -15.12 1.97
CA ASP A 42 -6.54 -15.21 2.62
C ASP A 42 -5.55 -14.26 1.95
N PRO A 43 -4.53 -13.79 2.68
CA PRO A 43 -3.49 -12.93 2.09
C PRO A 43 -2.81 -13.61 0.89
N SER A 44 -2.33 -12.85 -0.09
CA SER A 44 -2.29 -11.39 -0.15
C SER A 44 -3.48 -10.85 -0.92
N TRP A 45 -3.97 -9.67 -0.50
CA TRP A 45 -5.06 -9.01 -1.22
C TRP A 45 -4.96 -7.48 -1.06
N SER A 46 -5.66 -6.77 -1.94
CA SER A 46 -5.85 -5.34 -1.80
C SER A 46 -7.29 -4.97 -2.17
N HIS A 47 -7.81 -3.93 -1.52
CA HIS A 47 -9.10 -3.34 -1.83
C HIS A 47 -8.97 -1.84 -1.94
N ARG A 48 -9.34 -1.29 -3.08
CA ARG A 48 -9.43 0.15 -3.24
C ARG A 48 -10.77 0.62 -2.70
N VAL A 49 -10.74 1.29 -1.54
CA VAL A 49 -11.94 1.77 -0.84
C VAL A 49 -12.38 3.12 -1.38
N ILE A 50 -11.43 4.00 -1.64
CA ILE A 50 -11.66 5.34 -2.20
C ILE A 50 -10.86 5.48 -3.49
N ASP A 51 -11.51 6.00 -4.52
CA ASP A 51 -10.89 6.25 -5.82
C ASP A 51 -11.50 7.50 -6.43
N SER A 52 -10.93 8.65 -6.11
CA SER A 52 -11.42 9.94 -6.57
C SER A 52 -10.30 10.75 -7.20
N ASP A 53 -10.65 11.89 -7.80
CA ASP A 53 -9.68 12.79 -8.41
C ASP A 53 -8.77 13.46 -7.38
N SER A 54 -9.21 13.59 -6.14
CA SER A 54 -8.42 14.23 -5.08
C SER A 54 -7.56 13.26 -4.30
N ASN A 55 -8.01 12.00 -4.12
CA ASN A 55 -7.22 11.00 -3.38
C ASN A 55 -7.72 9.59 -3.67
N SER A 56 -6.89 8.61 -3.29
CA SER A 56 -7.25 7.20 -3.25
C SER A 56 -6.85 6.61 -1.90
N ALA A 57 -7.60 5.61 -1.47
CA ALA A 57 -7.31 4.87 -0.25
C ALA A 57 -7.41 3.38 -0.53
N THR A 58 -6.33 2.65 -0.29
CA THR A 58 -6.22 1.22 -0.60
C THR A 58 -5.81 0.45 0.64
N LEU A 59 -6.60 -0.56 0.99
CA LEU A 59 -6.22 -1.53 2.02
C LEU A 59 -5.37 -2.61 1.38
N ILE A 60 -4.25 -2.94 2.01
CA ILE A 60 -3.32 -3.94 1.53
C ILE A 60 -2.99 -4.91 2.66
N CYS A 61 -3.25 -6.19 2.42
CA CYS A 61 -2.94 -7.27 3.37
C CYS A 61 -1.87 -8.17 2.78
N GLN A 62 -0.80 -8.39 3.52
CA GLN A 62 0.30 -9.25 3.09
C GLN A 62 0.80 -10.12 4.23
N ASN A 63 1.35 -11.28 3.86
CA ASN A 63 2.02 -12.17 4.81
C ASN A 63 3.40 -11.62 5.15
N PRO A 64 3.95 -11.95 6.34
CA PRO A 64 5.33 -11.61 6.68
C PRO A 64 6.30 -12.03 5.56
N GLY A 65 7.19 -11.13 5.20
CA GLY A 65 8.16 -11.31 4.11
C GLY A 65 7.70 -10.81 2.75
N GLU A 66 6.41 -10.61 2.56
CA GLU A 66 5.88 -10.01 1.33
C GLU A 66 5.89 -8.49 1.43
N GLY A 67 5.93 -7.80 0.30
CA GLY A 67 5.94 -6.34 0.30
C GLY A 67 6.02 -5.77 -1.09
N ASN A 68 6.33 -4.49 -1.14
CA ASN A 68 6.45 -3.75 -2.39
C ASN A 68 7.93 -3.57 -2.74
N ARG A 69 8.20 -3.50 -4.05
CA ARG A 69 9.54 -3.17 -4.54
C ARG A 69 9.91 -1.74 -4.14
N GLU A 70 11.20 -1.47 -4.01
CA GLU A 70 11.67 -0.12 -3.77
C GLU A 70 11.27 0.82 -4.91
N HIS A 71 10.73 1.98 -4.57
CA HIS A 71 10.25 2.97 -5.53
C HIS A 71 10.12 4.34 -4.88
N TYR A 72 9.84 5.35 -5.67
CA TYR A 72 9.45 6.66 -5.18
C TYR A 72 8.35 7.26 -6.06
N HIS A 73 7.66 8.25 -5.53
CA HIS A 73 6.64 9.03 -6.24
C HIS A 73 7.21 10.42 -6.53
N PRO A 74 7.37 10.82 -7.79
CA PRO A 74 8.04 12.09 -8.10
C PRO A 74 7.24 13.33 -7.71
N ASP A 75 5.91 13.26 -7.75
CA ASP A 75 5.05 14.45 -7.69
C ASP A 75 4.04 14.45 -6.55
N TRP A 76 4.05 13.43 -5.68
CA TRP A 76 3.00 13.28 -4.70
C TRP A 76 3.52 12.73 -3.38
N ASN A 77 3.07 13.33 -2.26
CA ASN A 77 3.28 12.76 -0.92
C ASN A 77 2.31 11.61 -0.71
N GLU A 78 2.75 10.60 0.01
CA GLU A 78 1.92 9.46 0.35
C GLU A 78 1.99 9.22 1.85
N TRP A 79 0.91 8.71 2.44
CA TRP A 79 0.92 8.32 3.84
C TRP A 79 0.14 7.03 4.04
N TRP A 80 0.45 6.36 5.14
CA TRP A 80 -0.15 5.09 5.51
C TRP A 80 -0.60 5.13 6.95
N TYR A 81 -1.64 4.36 7.24
CA TYR A 81 -2.03 4.03 8.60
C TYR A 81 -1.94 2.53 8.78
N ILE A 82 -1.26 2.06 9.83
CA ILE A 82 -1.07 0.64 10.09
C ILE A 82 -2.26 0.13 10.91
N ILE A 83 -2.96 -0.82 10.34
CA ILE A 83 -4.20 -1.35 10.91
C ILE A 83 -3.93 -2.61 11.72
N GLN A 84 -3.04 -3.50 11.22
CA GLN A 84 -2.77 -4.78 11.84
C GLN A 84 -1.35 -5.23 11.56
N GLY A 85 -0.72 -5.92 12.52
CA GLY A 85 0.57 -6.53 12.36
C GLY A 85 1.71 -5.51 12.40
N GLU A 86 2.84 -5.93 11.85
CA GLU A 86 4.05 -5.12 11.80
C GLU A 86 4.54 -4.99 10.37
N TRP A 87 5.16 -3.84 10.07
CA TRP A 87 5.74 -3.56 8.77
C TRP A 87 7.13 -2.98 8.94
N GLU A 88 8.03 -3.31 8.01
CA GLU A 88 9.34 -2.68 7.91
C GLU A 88 9.31 -1.66 6.78
N TRP A 89 9.64 -0.41 7.09
CA TRP A 89 9.85 0.65 6.11
C TRP A 89 11.34 0.88 5.95
N ASP A 90 11.87 0.63 4.76
CA ASP A 90 13.23 0.99 4.39
C ASP A 90 13.15 2.31 3.63
N ILE A 91 13.55 3.38 4.28
CA ILE A 91 13.51 4.73 3.71
C ILE A 91 14.96 5.17 3.50
N GLU A 92 15.37 5.18 2.22
CA GLU A 92 16.73 5.59 1.84
C GLU A 92 17.82 4.81 2.61
N GLY A 93 17.60 3.51 2.79
CA GLY A 93 18.54 2.62 3.49
C GLY A 93 18.37 2.54 5.00
N ILE A 94 17.49 3.33 5.59
CA ILE A 94 17.22 3.29 7.03
C ILE A 94 15.96 2.49 7.27
N LYS A 95 16.09 1.37 7.98
CA LYS A 95 14.98 0.46 8.26
C LYS A 95 14.31 0.81 9.58
N LYS A 96 12.99 0.89 9.56
CA LYS A 96 12.17 1.16 10.74
C LYS A 96 11.01 0.18 10.79
N ILE A 97 10.70 -0.33 11.98
CA ILE A 97 9.54 -1.17 12.22
C ILE A 97 8.40 -0.29 12.71
N VAL A 98 7.25 -0.44 12.08
CA VAL A 98 6.01 0.20 12.49
C VAL A 98 4.97 -0.86 12.80
N LYS A 99 3.97 -0.51 13.60
CA LYS A 99 2.95 -1.43 14.09
C LYS A 99 1.57 -0.77 14.08
N ALA A 100 0.55 -1.57 14.36
CA ALA A 100 -0.83 -1.10 14.42
C ALA A 100 -0.94 0.20 15.24
N GLY A 101 -1.59 1.20 14.67
CA GLY A 101 -1.75 2.53 15.25
C GLY A 101 -0.74 3.56 14.76
N ASP A 102 0.31 3.16 14.06
CA ASP A 102 1.30 4.09 13.55
C ASP A 102 0.86 4.71 12.23
N PHE A 103 1.17 6.00 12.07
CA PHE A 103 1.09 6.68 10.78
C PHE A 103 2.49 6.77 10.19
N VAL A 104 2.59 6.58 8.87
CA VAL A 104 3.84 6.74 8.13
C VAL A 104 3.61 7.77 7.04
N PHE A 105 4.50 8.75 6.94
CA PHE A 105 4.46 9.77 5.91
C PHE A 105 5.74 9.73 5.09
N ILE A 106 5.59 9.68 3.76
CA ILE A 106 6.72 9.71 2.83
C ILE A 106 6.54 10.90 1.90
N GLU A 107 7.49 11.81 1.97
CA GLU A 107 7.53 12.96 1.09
C GLU A 107 7.84 12.52 -0.34
N LYS A 108 7.25 13.22 -1.30
CA LYS A 108 7.53 12.96 -2.73
C LYS A 108 9.02 12.93 -3.02
N GLY A 109 9.43 12.07 -3.92
CA GLY A 109 10.82 11.93 -4.35
C GLY A 109 11.68 11.06 -3.44
N ARG A 110 11.18 10.58 -2.31
CA ARG A 110 11.96 9.74 -1.40
C ARG A 110 11.78 8.25 -1.70
N PRO A 111 12.85 7.55 -2.09
CA PRO A 111 12.79 6.10 -2.28
C PRO A 111 12.42 5.38 -0.99
N HIS A 112 11.53 4.40 -1.11
CA HIS A 112 11.12 3.58 0.02
C HIS A 112 10.73 2.18 -0.42
N LYS A 113 10.88 1.22 0.50
CA LYS A 113 10.50 -0.17 0.33
C LYS A 113 9.72 -0.61 1.56
N ILE A 114 8.61 -1.30 1.33
CA ILE A 114 7.71 -1.73 2.40
C ILE A 114 7.68 -3.25 2.42
N THR A 115 7.91 -3.85 3.59
CA THR A 115 7.88 -5.31 3.77
C THR A 115 7.08 -5.65 5.01
N ALA A 116 6.13 -6.57 4.88
CA ALA A 116 5.39 -7.08 6.02
C ALA A 116 6.36 -7.85 6.94
N ALA A 117 6.25 -7.62 8.23
CA ALA A 117 7.13 -8.21 9.23
C ALA A 117 6.30 -8.95 10.30
N GLY A 118 6.97 -9.40 11.36
CA GLY A 118 6.30 -10.10 12.45
C GLY A 118 5.89 -11.52 12.09
N LYS A 119 4.82 -12.01 12.71
CA LYS A 119 4.41 -13.41 12.62
C LYS A 119 2.98 -13.61 12.10
N VAL A 120 2.24 -12.54 11.88
CA VAL A 120 0.84 -12.58 11.45
C VAL A 120 0.67 -11.73 10.19
N PRO A 121 -0.38 -11.98 9.41
CA PRO A 121 -0.69 -11.10 8.27
C PRO A 121 -0.82 -9.66 8.70
N ALA A 122 -0.24 -8.75 7.93
CA ALA A 122 -0.22 -7.34 8.24
C ALA A 122 -1.11 -6.57 7.27
N ILE A 123 -1.78 -5.52 7.77
CA ILE A 123 -2.71 -4.71 7.00
C ILE A 123 -2.32 -3.25 7.13
N ARG A 124 -2.20 -2.57 5.98
CA ARG A 124 -1.95 -1.13 5.93
C ARG A 124 -2.98 -0.45 5.05
N LEU A 125 -3.31 0.79 5.40
CA LEU A 125 -4.10 1.69 4.56
C LEU A 125 -3.14 2.65 3.87
N ALA A 126 -3.10 2.62 2.54
CA ALA A 126 -2.28 3.53 1.74
C ALA A 126 -3.15 4.64 1.17
N VAL A 127 -2.76 5.89 1.38
CA VAL A 127 -3.50 7.07 0.90
C VAL A 127 -2.59 7.93 0.03
N SER A 128 -3.02 8.12 -1.22
CA SER A 128 -2.31 8.95 -2.20
C SER A 128 -3.27 9.40 -3.29
N ARG A 129 -2.77 9.72 -4.48
CA ARG A 129 -3.60 9.91 -5.67
C ARG A 129 -3.77 8.58 -6.41
N ALA A 130 -4.93 8.41 -7.07
CA ALA A 130 -5.21 7.21 -7.85
C ALA A 130 -4.27 7.05 -9.05
N ASP A 131 -3.78 8.15 -9.59
CA ASP A 131 -2.92 8.22 -10.76
C ASP A 131 -1.45 8.47 -10.43
N VAL A 132 -1.03 8.23 -9.18
CA VAL A 132 0.34 8.49 -8.76
C VAL A 132 1.33 7.59 -9.50
N GLU A 133 2.41 8.19 -9.98
CA GLU A 133 3.47 7.45 -10.67
C GLU A 133 4.37 6.74 -9.67
N HIS A 134 4.79 5.53 -10.03
CA HIS A 134 5.77 4.74 -9.28
C HIS A 134 7.04 4.63 -10.10
N VAL A 135 8.14 5.17 -9.60
CA VAL A 135 9.44 5.12 -10.27
C VAL A 135 10.32 4.10 -9.58
N TYR A 136 10.71 3.06 -10.30
CA TYR A 136 11.48 1.93 -9.77
C TYR A 136 12.97 1.99 -10.05
N ASP A 137 13.43 3.04 -10.69
CA ASP A 137 14.84 3.26 -10.97
C ASP A 137 15.50 3.95 -9.77
N VAL A 138 15.79 3.17 -8.76
CA VAL A 138 16.34 3.64 -7.49
C VAL A 138 17.63 2.93 -7.13
#